data_8f45a1c0e230fba68f1daed16511ee4c
#
_entry.id   8f45a1c0e230fba68f1daed16511ee4c
#
_cell.length_a   1.000
_cell.length_b   1.000
_cell.length_c   1.000
_cell.angle_alpha   90.00
_cell.angle_beta   90.00
_cell.angle_gamma   90.00
#
_symmetry.space_group_name_H-M   'P 1'
#
loop_
_entity.id
_entity.type
_entity.pdbx_description
1 polymer ?
#
loop_
_entity_poly.entity_id
_entity_poly.type
_entity_poly.pdbx_seq_one_letter_code
_entity_poly.pdbx_strand_id
1 'polypeptide(L)'
;MDTLLTAEIYANSPRFRRRSSTFVDAIHDLPEKEEMAPAQLYSTESGRLFHSGRIVIATVGLPARGKTHTSVAVARYLRWLGVKTHVFHLGDYRRATLGPGNEVPDDYFFLNASPQSVLLRNKILKKCREDIYHFLEHEKGQVAIYDAVNAISTGRKSLAKEFAKNGIQTVFIESHCTDERIIQENVRRVKISSPDYQGWKDEDAVADYLARINARIPHFETMEEPDLHWIKMINAGERVVVNSCAFGYLSQRIVFYLLNLHIKSRQTYFARAGTTREEDSYKADASLSPEGHDYAKKMSEVLLKYREEEKQKLIEQGATDAALKPLTIWTSTRRRTVQTAEPLAAIGYRVRQRSQMSQLNPGVCEKMSEGRIRREFPEEVAKHEADPYHHRYPRAESYHDLAVRMEPIILELEREENDLLIIAHESVLRVLYGYLMACNAADIPKLEFPRDEIIEANQIIPSSYNNVAKRIKIPDLPDNIVPDSPEDIKIPVPSSGTVSPFSGLGTPQAGSGAATPIQGPQPLRLGKTHINPMD
;
A
#
# COMPACT_ATOMS: atom_id res chain seq x y z
N MET A 1 17.48 -17.49 -6.40
CA MET A 1 18.38 -16.57 -5.69
C MET A 1 17.58 -15.35 -5.35
N ASP A 2 17.47 -15.07 -4.07
CA ASP A 2 16.95 -13.88 -3.41
C ASP A 2 15.45 -13.59 -3.47
N THR A 3 14.73 -14.55 -3.00
CA THR A 3 13.31 -14.45 -2.71
C THR A 3 12.98 -13.96 -1.29
N LEU A 4 13.96 -13.44 -0.59
CA LEU A 4 13.77 -13.00 0.77
C LEU A 4 14.01 -11.49 0.88
N LEU A 5 13.10 -10.75 0.29
CA LEU A 5 12.77 -9.47 0.86
C LEU A 5 11.98 -9.77 2.14
N THR A 6 12.72 -9.96 3.22
CA THR A 6 12.15 -10.28 4.51
C THR A 6 11.14 -9.20 4.92
N ALA A 7 10.20 -9.56 5.75
CA ALA A 7 9.28 -8.62 6.38
C ALA A 7 9.99 -7.41 6.99
N GLU A 8 11.21 -7.61 7.48
CA GLU A 8 12.09 -6.55 7.99
C GLU A 8 12.44 -5.52 6.91
N ILE A 9 12.63 -5.95 5.66
CA ILE A 9 12.82 -5.06 4.52
C ILE A 9 11.55 -4.24 4.27
N TYR A 10 10.37 -4.84 4.36
CA TYR A 10 9.11 -4.10 4.22
C TYR A 10 8.81 -3.23 5.43
N ALA A 11 9.08 -3.71 6.65
CA ALA A 11 8.79 -3.00 7.89
C ALA A 11 9.75 -1.83 8.16
N ASN A 12 11.04 -1.98 7.82
CA ASN A 12 12.08 -0.99 8.10
C ASN A 12 12.76 -0.46 6.83
N SER A 13 12.17 -0.66 5.69
CA SER A 13 12.86 -0.64 4.44
C SER A 13 13.42 0.70 4.01
N PRO A 14 14.74 0.83 3.96
CA PRO A 14 15.38 1.93 3.23
C PRO A 14 15.20 1.81 1.70
N ARG A 15 14.64 0.72 1.16
CA ARG A 15 14.39 0.63 -0.27
C ARG A 15 13.35 1.63 -0.75
N PHE A 16 12.47 2.04 0.15
CA PHE A 16 11.65 3.21 -0.07
C PHE A 16 12.48 4.51 -0.15
N ARG A 17 13.78 4.47 0.14
CA ARG A 17 14.71 5.59 0.09
C ARG A 17 15.58 5.63 -1.17
N ARG A 18 15.56 4.58 -2.00
CA ARG A 18 16.54 4.44 -3.09
C ARG A 18 16.16 5.14 -4.37
N ARG A 19 14.91 5.44 -4.56
CA ARG A 19 14.42 6.06 -5.78
C ARG A 19 13.52 7.24 -5.44
N SER A 20 13.41 8.18 -6.33
CA SER A 20 12.64 9.40 -6.19
C SER A 20 11.13 9.22 -5.99
N SER A 21 10.63 8.04 -6.31
CA SER A 21 9.22 7.65 -6.15
C SER A 21 9.10 6.32 -5.41
N THR A 22 9.92 6.12 -4.40
CA THR A 22 10.18 4.81 -3.80
C THR A 22 8.95 4.09 -3.30
N PHE A 23 8.02 4.77 -2.67
CA PHE A 23 6.77 4.14 -2.24
C PHE A 23 5.91 3.77 -3.45
N VAL A 24 5.83 4.67 -4.39
CA VAL A 24 5.12 4.48 -5.65
C VAL A 24 5.79 3.34 -6.44
N ASP A 25 7.12 3.33 -6.52
CA ASP A 25 7.87 2.26 -7.18
C ASP A 25 7.66 0.90 -6.50
N ALA A 26 7.65 0.84 -5.17
CA ALA A 26 7.36 -0.41 -4.46
C ALA A 26 5.95 -0.95 -4.73
N ILE A 27 5.00 -0.07 -5.04
CA ILE A 27 3.65 -0.46 -5.48
C ILE A 27 3.62 -0.76 -6.98
N HIS A 28 4.51 -0.13 -7.76
CA HIS A 28 4.65 -0.35 -9.19
C HIS A 28 5.41 -1.64 -9.52
N ASP A 29 6.34 -2.06 -8.67
CA ASP A 29 7.06 -3.30 -8.88
C ASP A 29 6.07 -4.47 -8.87
N LEU A 30 5.77 -4.97 -10.06
CA LEU A 30 4.99 -6.20 -10.20
C LEU A 30 5.85 -7.37 -9.69
N PRO A 31 5.27 -8.30 -8.93
CA PRO A 31 5.99 -9.51 -8.55
C PRO A 31 6.47 -10.22 -9.82
N GLU A 32 7.75 -10.59 -9.89
CA GLU A 32 8.33 -11.34 -11.01
C GLU A 32 7.71 -12.74 -11.16
N LYS A 33 7.09 -13.23 -10.08
CA LYS A 33 6.35 -14.51 -10.05
C LYS A 33 4.87 -14.23 -9.87
N GLU A 34 4.04 -15.07 -10.47
CA GLU A 34 2.59 -15.08 -10.26
C GLU A 34 2.27 -15.57 -8.83
N GLU A 35 2.61 -14.77 -7.82
CA GLU A 35 2.25 -15.04 -6.43
C GLU A 35 0.80 -14.66 -6.19
N MET A 36 0.11 -15.46 -5.37
CA MET A 36 -1.26 -15.17 -4.98
C MET A 36 -1.29 -13.90 -4.10
N ALA A 37 -2.18 -12.97 -4.43
CA ALA A 37 -2.37 -11.74 -3.66
C ALA A 37 -2.99 -12.03 -2.28
N PRO A 38 -2.74 -11.18 -1.25
CA PRO A 38 -3.17 -11.45 0.12
C PRO A 38 -4.65 -11.80 0.29
N ALA A 39 -5.56 -11.06 -0.32
CA ALA A 39 -6.99 -11.33 -0.25
C ALA A 39 -7.58 -11.76 -1.60
N GLN A 40 -6.85 -12.51 -2.38
CA GLN A 40 -7.31 -12.99 -3.68
C GLN A 40 -8.42 -14.04 -3.49
N LEU A 41 -9.65 -13.67 -3.80
CA LEU A 41 -10.82 -14.53 -3.65
C LEU A 41 -10.85 -15.66 -4.67
N TYR A 42 -10.23 -15.47 -5.84
CA TYR A 42 -10.28 -16.41 -6.94
C TYR A 42 -8.86 -16.83 -7.36
N SER A 43 -8.53 -18.10 -7.12
CA SER A 43 -7.23 -18.69 -7.48
C SER A 43 -7.19 -19.25 -8.90
N THR A 44 -8.35 -19.48 -9.54
CA THR A 44 -8.46 -20.06 -10.88
C THR A 44 -8.48 -18.99 -11.97
N GLU A 45 -8.03 -19.35 -13.19
CA GLU A 45 -8.13 -18.45 -14.36
C GLU A 45 -9.56 -18.01 -14.64
N SER A 46 -10.54 -18.91 -14.54
CA SER A 46 -11.95 -18.56 -14.69
C SER A 46 -12.45 -17.61 -13.59
N GLY A 47 -11.95 -17.73 -12.36
CA GLY A 47 -12.24 -16.76 -11.30
C GLY A 47 -11.63 -15.38 -11.58
N ARG A 48 -10.44 -15.32 -12.17
CA ARG A 48 -9.83 -14.06 -12.63
C ARG A 48 -10.62 -13.42 -13.77
N LEU A 49 -11.30 -14.20 -14.61
CA LEU A 49 -12.20 -13.69 -15.65
C LEU A 49 -13.46 -13.00 -15.09
N PHE A 50 -13.84 -13.26 -13.85
CA PHE A 50 -14.92 -12.53 -13.18
C PHE A 50 -14.58 -11.04 -12.99
N HIS A 51 -13.30 -10.72 -12.91
CA HIS A 51 -12.77 -9.36 -13.01
C HIS A 51 -12.33 -9.03 -14.44
N SER A 52 -12.92 -9.69 -15.44
CA SER A 52 -12.54 -9.53 -16.84
C SER A 52 -12.93 -8.14 -17.35
N GLY A 53 -12.05 -7.63 -18.14
CA GLY A 53 -12.13 -6.30 -18.72
C GLY A 53 -10.85 -5.54 -18.42
N ARG A 54 -10.35 -4.86 -19.43
CA ARG A 54 -9.21 -3.97 -19.29
C ARG A 54 -9.74 -2.60 -18.94
N ILE A 55 -9.30 -2.05 -17.82
CA ILE A 55 -9.73 -0.73 -17.34
C ILE A 55 -8.52 0.20 -17.29
N VAL A 56 -8.68 1.40 -17.84
CA VAL A 56 -7.78 2.52 -17.57
C VAL A 56 -8.48 3.48 -16.63
N ILE A 57 -7.88 3.70 -15.47
CA ILE A 57 -8.27 4.77 -14.55
C ILE A 57 -7.43 5.99 -14.89
N ALA A 58 -8.04 7.06 -15.38
CA ALA A 58 -7.36 8.30 -15.68
C ALA A 58 -7.66 9.35 -14.59
N THR A 59 -6.63 9.87 -13.93
CA THR A 59 -6.85 10.92 -12.94
C THR A 59 -7.12 12.26 -13.58
N VAL A 60 -7.93 13.08 -12.92
CA VAL A 60 -8.28 14.45 -13.32
C VAL A 60 -8.07 15.37 -12.13
N GLY A 61 -7.58 16.56 -12.34
CA GLY A 61 -7.47 17.56 -11.28
C GLY A 61 -6.18 18.39 -11.34
N LEU A 62 -6.22 19.53 -10.69
CA LEU A 62 -5.07 20.42 -10.54
C LEU A 62 -3.95 19.78 -9.69
N PRO A 63 -2.71 20.25 -9.77
CA PRO A 63 -1.66 19.81 -8.84
C PRO A 63 -2.06 20.02 -7.38
N ALA A 64 -1.46 19.28 -6.45
CA ALA A 64 -1.74 19.31 -5.01
C ALA A 64 -3.19 18.98 -4.58
N ARG A 65 -3.98 18.33 -5.42
CA ARG A 65 -5.36 17.93 -5.12
C ARG A 65 -5.50 16.46 -4.69
N GLY A 66 -4.39 15.75 -4.47
CA GLY A 66 -4.40 14.36 -3.96
C GLY A 66 -4.51 13.27 -5.03
N LYS A 67 -4.38 13.58 -6.34
CA LYS A 67 -4.46 12.58 -7.43
C LYS A 67 -3.57 11.37 -7.23
N THR A 68 -2.29 11.60 -7.04
CA THR A 68 -1.29 10.54 -6.86
C THR A 68 -1.60 9.69 -5.63
N HIS A 69 -2.08 10.31 -4.55
CA HIS A 69 -2.52 9.61 -3.37
C HIS A 69 -3.69 8.65 -3.69
N THR A 70 -4.70 9.15 -4.38
CA THR A 70 -5.83 8.33 -4.82
C THR A 70 -5.37 7.19 -5.72
N SER A 71 -4.47 7.46 -6.68
CA SER A 71 -3.91 6.44 -7.58
C SER A 71 -3.23 5.31 -6.83
N VAL A 72 -2.37 5.64 -5.87
CA VAL A 72 -1.63 4.65 -5.07
C VAL A 72 -2.56 3.88 -4.13
N ALA A 73 -3.51 4.56 -3.50
CA ALA A 73 -4.48 3.91 -2.61
C ALA A 73 -5.36 2.90 -3.37
N VAL A 74 -5.86 3.29 -4.54
CA VAL A 74 -6.64 2.38 -5.42
C VAL A 74 -5.77 1.21 -5.88
N ALA A 75 -4.52 1.46 -6.31
CA ALA A 75 -3.62 0.38 -6.73
C ALA A 75 -3.33 -0.60 -5.60
N ARG A 76 -3.09 -0.11 -4.38
CA ARG A 76 -2.86 -0.93 -3.18
C ARG A 76 -4.05 -1.85 -2.90
N TYR A 77 -5.26 -1.29 -2.89
CA TYR A 77 -6.48 -2.06 -2.66
C TYR A 77 -6.74 -3.10 -3.75
N LEU A 78 -6.61 -2.72 -5.02
CA LEU A 78 -6.83 -3.64 -6.13
C LEU A 78 -5.82 -4.78 -6.14
N ARG A 79 -4.55 -4.49 -5.87
CA ARG A 79 -3.50 -5.52 -5.75
C ARG A 79 -3.75 -6.46 -4.57
N TRP A 80 -4.22 -5.90 -3.45
CA TRP A 80 -4.64 -6.71 -2.30
C TRP A 80 -5.71 -7.73 -2.68
N LEU A 81 -6.67 -7.35 -3.53
CA LEU A 81 -7.72 -8.23 -4.06
C LEU A 81 -7.25 -9.17 -5.18
N GLY A 82 -6.01 -9.10 -5.63
CA GLY A 82 -5.47 -9.92 -6.70
C GLY A 82 -5.69 -9.37 -8.11
N VAL A 83 -6.11 -8.12 -8.24
CA VAL A 83 -6.24 -7.46 -9.54
C VAL A 83 -4.88 -6.95 -10.00
N LYS A 84 -4.37 -7.44 -11.13
CA LYS A 84 -3.09 -7.02 -11.69
C LYS A 84 -3.17 -5.55 -12.14
N THR A 85 -2.63 -4.67 -11.30
CA THR A 85 -2.77 -3.21 -11.42
C THR A 85 -1.40 -2.55 -11.47
N HIS A 86 -1.23 -1.56 -12.36
CA HIS A 86 -0.03 -0.74 -12.43
C HIS A 86 -0.37 0.75 -12.50
N VAL A 87 0.45 1.60 -11.86
CA VAL A 87 0.29 3.05 -11.89
C VAL A 87 1.36 3.67 -12.78
N PHE A 88 0.92 4.41 -13.78
CA PHE A 88 1.77 5.13 -14.74
C PHE A 88 1.76 6.61 -14.39
N HIS A 89 2.77 7.04 -13.64
CA HIS A 89 2.94 8.43 -13.26
C HIS A 89 3.63 9.24 -14.35
N LEU A 90 2.92 10.14 -14.96
CA LEU A 90 3.48 11.00 -15.99
C LEU A 90 4.70 11.83 -15.51
N GLY A 91 4.74 12.14 -14.21
CA GLY A 91 5.88 12.79 -13.58
C GLY A 91 7.16 11.97 -13.61
N ASP A 92 7.06 10.64 -13.47
CA ASP A 92 8.22 9.73 -13.52
C ASP A 92 8.76 9.63 -14.94
N TYR A 93 7.88 9.51 -15.92
CA TYR A 93 8.29 9.55 -17.34
C TYR A 93 9.01 10.86 -17.70
N ARG A 94 8.53 11.98 -17.18
CA ARG A 94 9.20 13.27 -17.35
C ARG A 94 10.59 13.26 -16.72
N ARG A 95 10.70 12.85 -15.45
CA ARG A 95 11.99 12.78 -14.74
C ARG A 95 12.98 11.81 -15.40
N ALA A 96 12.51 10.68 -15.87
CA ALA A 96 13.33 9.73 -16.60
C ALA A 96 13.85 10.26 -17.94
N THR A 97 13.09 11.18 -18.56
CA THR A 97 13.44 11.75 -19.88
C THR A 97 14.27 13.03 -19.77
N LEU A 98 13.99 13.87 -18.76
CA LEU A 98 14.52 15.24 -18.65
C LEU A 98 15.42 15.43 -17.42
N GLY A 99 15.55 14.44 -16.53
CA GLY A 99 16.20 14.64 -15.25
C GLY A 99 15.31 15.34 -14.20
N PRO A 100 15.87 15.67 -13.03
CA PRO A 100 15.20 16.41 -11.96
C PRO A 100 14.85 17.83 -12.37
N GLY A 101 14.04 18.53 -11.56
CA GLY A 101 13.39 19.79 -11.89
C GLY A 101 14.25 20.90 -12.47
N ASN A 102 15.55 20.95 -12.16
CA ASN A 102 16.49 21.96 -12.67
C ASN A 102 16.90 21.75 -14.14
N GLU A 103 16.62 20.58 -14.71
CA GLU A 103 16.93 20.26 -16.12
C GLU A 103 15.70 20.41 -17.03
N VAL A 104 14.56 20.76 -16.44
CA VAL A 104 13.31 20.94 -17.18
C VAL A 104 13.27 22.34 -17.77
N PRO A 105 12.93 22.51 -19.08
CA PRO A 105 12.76 23.83 -19.67
C PRO A 105 11.78 24.69 -18.85
N ASP A 106 12.10 25.97 -18.64
CA ASP A 106 11.30 26.88 -17.81
C ASP A 106 9.84 26.98 -18.26
N ASP A 107 9.59 26.88 -19.54
CA ASP A 107 8.26 26.94 -20.13
C ASP A 107 7.52 25.60 -20.18
N TYR A 108 8.17 24.49 -19.77
CA TYR A 108 7.60 23.15 -19.88
C TYR A 108 6.22 23.01 -19.24
N PHE A 109 6.00 23.66 -18.12
CA PHE A 109 4.74 23.57 -17.37
C PHE A 109 3.69 24.60 -17.81
N PHE A 110 4.05 25.57 -18.64
CA PHE A 110 3.13 26.62 -19.10
C PHE A 110 2.29 26.17 -20.30
N LEU A 111 1.12 26.75 -20.43
CA LEU A 111 0.21 26.48 -21.55
C LEU A 111 0.77 27.01 -22.88
N ASN A 112 1.37 28.21 -22.84
CA ASN A 112 2.01 28.85 -23.99
C ASN A 112 3.49 28.43 -24.11
N ALA A 113 3.75 27.12 -23.95
CA ALA A 113 5.09 26.59 -24.09
C ALA A 113 5.59 26.66 -25.54
N SER A 114 6.91 26.74 -25.69
CA SER A 114 7.58 26.67 -26.98
C SER A 114 7.21 25.39 -27.74
N PRO A 115 7.28 25.41 -29.08
CA PRO A 115 7.04 24.20 -29.88
C PRO A 115 7.91 23.01 -29.44
N GLN A 116 9.13 23.28 -28.99
CA GLN A 116 10.05 22.25 -28.48
C GLN A 116 9.52 21.59 -27.19
N SER A 117 9.08 22.39 -26.21
CA SER A 117 8.49 21.92 -24.99
C SER A 117 7.18 21.16 -25.22
N VAL A 118 6.38 21.57 -26.20
CA VAL A 118 5.16 20.87 -26.63
C VAL A 118 5.50 19.52 -27.26
N LEU A 119 6.46 19.44 -28.15
CA LEU A 119 6.91 18.20 -28.77
C LEU A 119 7.45 17.22 -27.70
N LEU A 120 8.22 17.72 -26.77
CA LEU A 120 8.77 16.94 -25.67
C LEU A 120 7.67 16.37 -24.77
N ARG A 121 6.67 17.17 -24.39
CA ARG A 121 5.48 16.69 -23.66
C ARG A 121 4.74 15.59 -24.43
N ASN A 122 4.55 15.79 -25.72
CA ASN A 122 3.86 14.80 -26.58
C ASN A 122 4.64 13.48 -26.67
N LYS A 123 5.97 13.52 -26.73
CA LYS A 123 6.84 12.34 -26.71
C LYS A 123 6.68 11.57 -25.39
N ILE A 124 6.70 12.27 -24.27
CA ILE A 124 6.52 11.67 -22.93
C ILE A 124 5.12 11.05 -22.78
N LEU A 125 4.08 11.75 -23.19
CA LEU A 125 2.70 11.25 -23.20
C LEU A 125 2.55 9.99 -24.06
N LYS A 126 3.15 10.00 -25.26
CA LYS A 126 3.13 8.88 -26.17
C LYS A 126 3.79 7.64 -25.55
N LYS A 127 4.99 7.79 -25.01
CA LYS A 127 5.72 6.71 -24.34
C LYS A 127 4.92 6.13 -23.17
N CYS A 128 4.36 6.97 -22.32
CA CYS A 128 3.52 6.51 -21.20
C CYS A 128 2.31 5.69 -21.68
N ARG A 129 1.64 6.12 -22.76
CA ARG A 129 0.51 5.37 -23.32
C ARG A 129 0.93 4.05 -23.99
N GLU A 130 2.06 4.03 -24.66
CA GLU A 130 2.63 2.79 -25.21
C GLU A 130 2.88 1.76 -24.11
N ASP A 131 3.43 2.18 -22.98
CA ASP A 131 3.67 1.29 -21.83
C ASP A 131 2.34 0.84 -21.17
N ILE A 132 1.31 1.69 -21.12
CA ILE A 132 -0.05 1.28 -20.70
C ILE A 132 -0.61 0.17 -21.61
N TYR A 133 -0.51 0.33 -22.92
CA TYR A 133 -0.95 -0.70 -23.87
C TYR A 133 -0.14 -1.98 -23.71
N HIS A 134 1.19 -1.88 -23.61
CA HIS A 134 2.05 -3.02 -23.38
C HIS A 134 1.66 -3.80 -22.12
N PHE A 135 1.45 -3.10 -21.02
CA PHE A 135 1.01 -3.70 -19.75
C PHE A 135 -0.34 -4.43 -19.89
N LEU A 136 -1.33 -3.79 -20.51
CA LEU A 136 -2.67 -4.36 -20.64
C LEU A 136 -2.75 -5.50 -21.66
N GLU A 137 -1.95 -5.48 -22.72
CA GLU A 137 -2.02 -6.44 -23.82
C GLU A 137 -1.05 -7.61 -23.66
N HIS A 138 0.19 -7.33 -23.25
CA HIS A 138 1.27 -8.33 -23.22
C HIS A 138 1.56 -8.87 -21.83
N GLU A 139 1.41 -8.06 -20.80
CA GLU A 139 1.67 -8.48 -19.41
C GLU A 139 0.43 -8.99 -18.68
N LYS A 140 -0.70 -9.16 -19.36
CA LYS A 140 -1.99 -9.58 -18.77
C LYS A 140 -2.48 -8.63 -17.65
N GLY A 141 -2.17 -7.34 -17.74
CA GLY A 141 -2.66 -6.31 -16.82
C GLY A 141 -4.18 -6.17 -16.91
N GLN A 142 -4.83 -5.90 -15.78
CA GLN A 142 -6.28 -5.72 -15.71
C GLN A 142 -6.66 -4.26 -15.52
N VAL A 143 -5.90 -3.53 -14.69
CA VAL A 143 -6.14 -2.12 -14.42
C VAL A 143 -4.85 -1.33 -14.56
N ALA A 144 -4.84 -0.36 -15.48
CA ALA A 144 -3.77 0.63 -15.60
C ALA A 144 -4.27 1.97 -15.04
N ILE A 145 -3.50 2.58 -14.14
CA ILE A 145 -3.84 3.91 -13.58
C ILE A 145 -2.94 4.93 -14.25
N TYR A 146 -3.54 5.78 -15.10
CA TYR A 146 -2.86 6.88 -15.78
C TYR A 146 -2.92 8.14 -14.93
N ASP A 147 -1.87 8.41 -14.16
CA ASP A 147 -1.80 9.56 -13.27
C ASP A 147 -1.25 10.80 -13.98
N ALA A 148 -2.20 11.62 -14.42
CA ALA A 148 -1.96 12.87 -15.14
C ALA A 148 -2.98 13.95 -14.72
N VAL A 149 -2.86 15.15 -15.27
CA VAL A 149 -3.77 16.28 -14.94
C VAL A 149 -5.10 16.16 -15.67
N ASN A 150 -5.09 15.77 -16.95
CA ASN A 150 -6.25 15.64 -17.85
C ASN A 150 -7.25 16.79 -17.74
N ALA A 151 -6.75 18.03 -17.90
CA ALA A 151 -7.46 19.25 -17.54
C ALA A 151 -8.67 19.58 -18.42
N ILE A 152 -8.65 19.22 -19.71
CA ILE A 152 -9.59 19.72 -20.72
C ILE A 152 -10.56 18.61 -21.15
N SER A 153 -11.85 18.92 -21.24
CA SER A 153 -12.93 18.00 -21.60
C SER A 153 -12.70 17.33 -22.96
N THR A 154 -12.32 18.09 -23.98
CA THR A 154 -12.05 17.54 -25.32
C THR A 154 -10.91 16.52 -25.30
N GLY A 155 -9.86 16.75 -24.49
CA GLY A 155 -8.76 15.79 -24.28
C GLY A 155 -9.23 14.52 -23.61
N ARG A 156 -10.07 14.61 -22.58
CA ARG A 156 -10.65 13.44 -21.88
C ARG A 156 -11.51 12.59 -22.81
N LYS A 157 -12.40 13.23 -23.60
CA LYS A 157 -13.22 12.54 -24.62
C LYS A 157 -12.36 11.83 -25.68
N SER A 158 -11.30 12.50 -26.15
CA SER A 158 -10.36 11.91 -27.10
C SER A 158 -9.64 10.71 -26.51
N LEU A 159 -9.18 10.80 -25.26
CA LEU A 159 -8.51 9.72 -24.54
C LEU A 159 -9.43 8.52 -24.34
N ALA A 160 -10.65 8.74 -23.89
CA ALA A 160 -11.66 7.67 -23.72
C ALA A 160 -11.96 6.97 -25.04
N LYS A 161 -12.10 7.73 -26.13
CA LYS A 161 -12.33 7.20 -27.46
C LYS A 161 -11.13 6.41 -27.99
N GLU A 162 -9.92 6.83 -27.68
CA GLU A 162 -8.68 6.13 -28.05
C GLU A 162 -8.63 4.76 -27.36
N PHE A 163 -8.85 4.68 -26.04
CA PHE A 163 -8.86 3.42 -25.31
C PHE A 163 -10.02 2.51 -25.74
N ALA A 164 -11.21 3.06 -25.96
CA ALA A 164 -12.39 2.31 -26.38
C ALA A 164 -12.19 1.58 -27.73
N LYS A 165 -11.42 2.17 -28.67
CA LYS A 165 -11.06 1.52 -29.94
C LYS A 165 -10.29 0.22 -29.76
N ASN A 166 -9.55 0.09 -28.64
CA ASN A 166 -8.77 -1.09 -28.30
C ASN A 166 -9.50 -1.99 -27.27
N GLY A 167 -10.81 -1.80 -27.09
CA GLY A 167 -11.62 -2.60 -26.18
C GLY A 167 -11.28 -2.36 -24.68
N ILE A 168 -10.70 -1.20 -24.36
CA ILE A 168 -10.33 -0.81 -22.99
C ILE A 168 -11.35 0.20 -22.46
N GLN A 169 -11.92 -0.09 -21.30
CA GLN A 169 -12.84 0.81 -20.62
C GLN A 169 -12.08 1.89 -19.86
N THR A 170 -12.58 3.11 -19.87
CA THR A 170 -11.95 4.24 -19.18
C THR A 170 -12.84 4.77 -18.08
N VAL A 171 -12.27 4.93 -16.88
CA VAL A 171 -12.89 5.59 -15.73
C VAL A 171 -12.04 6.79 -15.36
N PHE A 172 -12.65 7.96 -15.25
CA PHE A 172 -11.97 9.14 -14.77
C PHE A 172 -12.18 9.30 -13.27
N ILE A 173 -11.12 9.63 -12.54
CA ILE A 173 -11.21 9.99 -11.11
C ILE A 173 -10.74 11.44 -10.95
N GLU A 174 -11.68 12.32 -10.70
CA GLU A 174 -11.36 13.72 -10.40
C GLU A 174 -11.10 13.90 -8.91
N SER A 175 -9.92 14.41 -8.59
CA SER A 175 -9.62 14.94 -7.26
C SER A 175 -9.88 16.44 -7.25
N HIS A 176 -11.04 16.83 -6.73
CA HIS A 176 -11.50 18.21 -6.64
C HIS A 176 -11.36 18.71 -5.21
N CYS A 177 -10.64 19.78 -5.00
CA CYS A 177 -10.45 20.36 -3.67
C CYS A 177 -10.57 21.88 -3.73
N THR A 178 -11.48 22.43 -2.94
CA THR A 178 -11.74 23.86 -2.77
C THR A 178 -11.31 24.37 -1.39
N ASP A 179 -11.04 23.49 -0.44
CA ASP A 179 -10.56 23.88 0.89
C ASP A 179 -9.08 24.30 0.83
N GLU A 180 -8.85 25.59 1.01
CA GLU A 180 -7.51 26.19 0.97
C GLU A 180 -6.56 25.58 2.01
N ARG A 181 -7.05 25.13 3.17
CA ARG A 181 -6.22 24.51 4.20
C ARG A 181 -5.65 23.19 3.71
N ILE A 182 -6.50 22.34 3.08
CA ILE A 182 -6.06 21.06 2.48
C ILE A 182 -5.06 21.32 1.36
N ILE A 183 -5.30 22.35 0.54
CA ILE A 183 -4.40 22.70 -0.57
C ILE A 183 -3.04 23.11 -0.04
N GLN A 184 -2.99 24.04 0.93
CA GLN A 184 -1.75 24.51 1.51
C GLN A 184 -0.97 23.38 2.21
N GLU A 185 -1.67 22.51 2.95
CA GLU A 185 -1.06 21.33 3.56
C GLU A 185 -0.44 20.40 2.51
N ASN A 186 -1.16 20.13 1.42
CA ASN A 186 -0.66 19.32 0.33
C ASN A 186 0.53 19.98 -0.39
N VAL A 187 0.51 21.29 -0.60
CA VAL A 187 1.62 22.02 -1.21
C VAL A 187 2.88 21.90 -0.36
N ARG A 188 2.79 22.15 0.94
CA ARG A 188 3.92 22.00 1.87
C ARG A 188 4.49 20.57 1.85
N ARG A 189 3.62 19.56 1.81
CA ARG A 189 4.03 18.15 1.78
C ARG A 189 4.69 17.75 0.46
N VAL A 190 4.12 18.15 -0.67
CA VAL A 190 4.71 17.91 -2.00
C VAL A 190 6.12 18.48 -2.08
N LYS A 191 6.36 19.63 -1.47
CA LYS A 191 7.67 20.24 -1.40
C LYS A 191 8.70 19.37 -0.67
N ILE A 192 8.35 18.89 0.52
CA ILE A 192 9.24 18.05 1.34
C ILE A 192 9.58 16.73 0.64
N SER A 193 8.68 16.24 -0.20
CA SER A 193 8.73 14.90 -0.77
C SER A 193 9.06 14.85 -2.27
N SER A 194 8.96 15.96 -3.00
CA SER A 194 9.20 15.96 -4.45
C SER A 194 10.68 16.07 -4.80
N PRO A 195 11.22 15.16 -5.63
CA PRO A 195 12.59 15.27 -6.15
C PRO A 195 12.82 16.54 -6.96
N ASP A 196 11.76 17.12 -7.51
CA ASP A 196 11.84 18.33 -8.34
C ASP A 196 12.29 19.56 -7.54
N TYR A 197 12.15 19.51 -6.21
CA TYR A 197 12.52 20.63 -5.32
C TYR A 197 13.66 20.28 -4.36
N GLN A 198 14.36 19.21 -4.64
CA GLN A 198 15.51 18.82 -3.82
C GLN A 198 16.60 19.90 -3.88
N GLY A 199 16.99 20.42 -2.70
CA GLY A 199 17.98 21.49 -2.60
C GLY A 199 17.42 22.93 -2.74
N TRP A 200 16.13 23.09 -3.00
CA TRP A 200 15.49 24.42 -2.99
C TRP A 200 15.23 24.91 -1.56
N LYS A 201 15.22 26.23 -1.37
CA LYS A 201 14.69 26.80 -0.14
C LYS A 201 13.20 26.58 -0.08
N ASP A 202 12.71 26.41 1.12
CA ASP A 202 11.33 26.04 1.40
C ASP A 202 10.31 27.01 0.83
N GLU A 203 10.56 28.29 0.96
CA GLU A 203 9.66 29.36 0.52
C GLU A 203 9.63 29.44 -1.00
N ASP A 204 10.81 29.32 -1.66
CA ASP A 204 10.93 29.42 -3.11
C ASP A 204 10.25 28.24 -3.81
N ALA A 205 10.38 27.02 -3.25
CA ALA A 205 9.73 25.83 -3.79
C ALA A 205 8.19 25.90 -3.66
N VAL A 206 7.68 26.41 -2.55
CA VAL A 206 6.24 26.64 -2.36
C VAL A 206 5.73 27.69 -3.33
N ALA A 207 6.46 28.80 -3.48
CA ALA A 207 6.07 29.89 -4.39
C ALA A 207 6.02 29.41 -5.85
N ASP A 208 7.05 28.71 -6.33
CA ASP A 208 7.08 28.13 -7.69
C ASP A 208 5.92 27.15 -7.90
N TYR A 209 5.68 26.25 -6.93
CA TYR A 209 4.61 25.29 -7.07
C TYR A 209 3.22 25.93 -7.09
N LEU A 210 2.98 26.97 -6.28
CA LEU A 210 1.75 27.75 -6.31
C LEU A 210 1.59 28.50 -7.64
N ALA A 211 2.68 29.06 -8.17
CA ALA A 211 2.64 29.70 -9.49
C ALA A 211 2.22 28.71 -10.59
N ARG A 212 2.75 27.49 -10.58
CA ARG A 212 2.35 26.41 -11.51
C ARG A 212 0.88 26.01 -11.36
N ILE A 213 0.35 25.99 -10.13
CA ILE A 213 -1.08 25.72 -9.89
C ILE A 213 -1.91 26.85 -10.47
N ASN A 214 -1.61 28.10 -10.12
CA ASN A 214 -2.38 29.27 -10.51
C ASN A 214 -2.41 29.47 -12.03
N ALA A 215 -1.31 29.21 -12.73
CA ALA A 215 -1.26 29.24 -14.18
C ALA A 215 -2.22 28.25 -14.87
N ARG A 216 -2.61 27.18 -14.18
CA ARG A 216 -3.48 26.13 -14.73
C ARG A 216 -4.95 26.29 -14.38
N ILE A 217 -5.29 27.03 -13.31
CA ILE A 217 -6.67 27.22 -12.86
C ILE A 217 -7.60 27.70 -13.98
N PRO A 218 -7.26 28.74 -14.79
CA PRO A 218 -8.15 29.25 -15.82
C PRO A 218 -8.47 28.27 -16.96
N HIS A 219 -7.67 27.21 -17.08
CA HIS A 219 -7.76 26.25 -18.18
C HIS A 219 -8.20 24.85 -17.70
N PHE A 220 -8.59 24.73 -16.44
CA PHE A 220 -9.06 23.48 -15.90
C PHE A 220 -10.59 23.41 -15.96
N GLU A 221 -11.07 22.39 -16.64
CA GLU A 221 -12.50 22.07 -16.73
C GLU A 221 -12.81 20.89 -15.80
N THR A 222 -13.68 21.10 -14.81
CA THR A 222 -14.15 20.03 -13.93
C THR A 222 -14.94 18.97 -14.70
N MET A 223 -15.01 17.74 -14.18
CA MET A 223 -15.75 16.66 -14.84
C MET A 223 -17.27 16.93 -14.77
N GLU A 224 -17.89 17.02 -15.95
CA GLU A 224 -19.35 17.20 -16.13
C GLU A 224 -19.88 16.44 -17.35
N GLU A 225 -19.00 15.72 -18.07
CA GLU A 225 -19.34 15.00 -19.29
C GLU A 225 -20.31 13.85 -19.00
N PRO A 226 -21.57 13.90 -19.50
CA PRO A 226 -22.58 12.87 -19.21
C PRO A 226 -22.28 11.54 -19.90
N ASP A 227 -21.50 11.57 -20.96
CA ASP A 227 -21.11 10.43 -21.80
C ASP A 227 -19.86 9.70 -21.33
N LEU A 228 -19.20 10.19 -20.29
CA LEU A 228 -18.01 9.56 -19.72
C LEU A 228 -18.31 8.91 -18.36
N HIS A 229 -17.55 7.86 -18.05
CA HIS A 229 -17.58 7.23 -16.72
C HIS A 229 -16.62 7.97 -15.80
N TRP A 230 -17.12 8.59 -14.73
CA TRP A 230 -16.26 9.32 -13.82
C TRP A 230 -16.75 9.31 -12.36
N ILE A 231 -15.80 9.51 -11.47
CA ILE A 231 -15.99 9.64 -10.03
C ILE A 231 -15.28 10.94 -9.62
N LYS A 232 -16.01 11.86 -8.99
CA LYS A 232 -15.46 13.11 -8.45
C LYS A 232 -15.38 13.01 -6.94
N MET A 233 -14.17 13.05 -6.42
CA MET A 233 -13.88 13.12 -4.99
C MET A 233 -13.67 14.58 -4.59
N ILE A 234 -14.53 15.08 -3.71
CA ILE A 234 -14.53 16.48 -3.29
C ILE A 234 -13.94 16.57 -1.87
N ASN A 235 -13.00 17.50 -1.68
CA ASN A 235 -12.34 17.80 -0.39
C ASN A 235 -11.83 16.54 0.31
N ALA A 236 -10.98 15.79 -0.37
CA ALA A 236 -10.34 14.58 0.16
C ALA A 236 -11.32 13.44 0.54
N GLY A 237 -12.50 13.38 -0.07
CA GLY A 237 -13.48 12.33 0.15
C GLY A 237 -14.69 12.73 1.02
N GLU A 238 -14.81 13.98 1.42
CA GLU A 238 -16.01 14.46 2.15
C GLU A 238 -17.31 14.23 1.37
N ARG A 239 -17.24 14.37 0.05
CA ARG A 239 -18.33 14.07 -0.86
C ARG A 239 -17.81 13.39 -2.12
N VAL A 240 -18.54 12.39 -2.56
CA VAL A 240 -18.23 11.65 -3.80
C VAL A 240 -19.42 11.73 -4.73
N VAL A 241 -19.17 12.11 -5.98
CA VAL A 241 -20.18 12.14 -7.05
C VAL A 241 -19.79 11.12 -8.11
N VAL A 242 -20.73 10.31 -8.55
CA VAL A 242 -20.48 9.22 -9.52
C VAL A 242 -21.37 9.40 -10.74
N ASN A 243 -20.78 9.28 -11.92
CA ASN A 243 -21.49 9.29 -13.19
C ASN A 243 -21.23 7.99 -13.97
N SER A 244 -22.27 7.21 -14.21
CA SER A 244 -22.31 6.06 -15.13
C SER A 244 -21.19 5.00 -14.95
N CYS A 245 -20.68 4.75 -13.73
CA CYS A 245 -19.60 3.78 -13.49
C CYS A 245 -20.07 2.32 -13.30
N ALA A 246 -21.30 1.99 -13.66
CA ALA A 246 -21.89 0.66 -13.45
C ALA A 246 -21.70 -0.28 -14.66
N PHE A 247 -20.46 -0.46 -15.15
CA PHE A 247 -20.18 -1.32 -16.30
C PHE A 247 -19.51 -2.66 -15.93
N GLY A 248 -19.60 -3.08 -14.68
CA GLY A 248 -19.11 -4.37 -14.23
C GLY A 248 -18.75 -4.41 -12.76
N TYR A 249 -18.45 -5.60 -12.27
CA TYR A 249 -18.13 -5.83 -10.86
C TYR A 249 -16.91 -5.02 -10.41
N LEU A 250 -15.83 -5.01 -11.19
CA LEU A 250 -14.58 -4.35 -10.81
C LEU A 250 -14.75 -2.83 -10.72
N SER A 251 -15.48 -2.21 -11.65
CA SER A 251 -15.77 -0.78 -11.58
C SER A 251 -16.59 -0.41 -10.35
N GLN A 252 -17.58 -1.24 -9.97
CA GLN A 252 -18.35 -1.04 -8.75
C GLN A 252 -17.51 -1.19 -7.49
N ARG A 253 -16.54 -2.13 -7.46
CA ARG A 253 -15.58 -2.28 -6.35
C ARG A 253 -14.69 -1.05 -6.21
N ILE A 254 -14.24 -0.48 -7.32
CA ILE A 254 -13.48 0.78 -7.32
C ILE A 254 -14.32 1.93 -6.74
N VAL A 255 -15.57 2.07 -7.19
CA VAL A 255 -16.50 3.07 -6.65
C VAL A 255 -16.71 2.88 -5.15
N PHE A 256 -16.98 1.64 -4.71
CA PHE A 256 -17.20 1.32 -3.31
C PHE A 256 -15.97 1.63 -2.45
N TYR A 257 -14.76 1.31 -2.94
CA TYR A 257 -13.53 1.67 -2.26
C TYR A 257 -13.37 3.18 -2.13
N LEU A 258 -13.59 3.94 -3.20
CA LEU A 258 -13.46 5.40 -3.20
C LEU A 258 -14.48 6.09 -2.28
N LEU A 259 -15.66 5.50 -2.07
CA LEU A 259 -16.66 5.97 -1.10
C LEU A 259 -16.16 5.82 0.36
N ASN A 260 -15.20 4.95 0.60
CA ASN A 260 -14.59 4.73 1.91
C ASN A 260 -13.18 5.35 2.02
N LEU A 261 -12.65 5.96 0.97
CA LEU A 261 -11.31 6.53 0.97
C LEU A 261 -11.32 7.98 1.46
N HIS A 262 -10.68 8.23 2.59
CA HIS A 262 -10.34 9.58 3.05
C HIS A 262 -8.86 9.89 2.83
N ILE A 263 -8.61 11.00 2.11
CA ILE A 263 -7.25 11.44 1.77
C ILE A 263 -6.77 12.49 2.79
N LYS A 264 -6.91 12.20 4.07
CA LYS A 264 -6.35 13.04 5.14
C LYS A 264 -5.24 12.28 5.86
N SER A 265 -4.12 12.95 6.11
CA SER A 265 -3.05 12.30 6.88
C SER A 265 -3.49 12.05 8.30
N ARG A 266 -3.14 10.89 8.81
CA ARG A 266 -3.26 10.53 10.21
C ARG A 266 -2.09 9.65 10.62
N GLN A 267 -1.87 9.55 11.91
CA GLN A 267 -0.91 8.59 12.47
C GLN A 267 -1.64 7.30 12.83
N THR A 268 -1.05 6.17 12.50
CA THR A 268 -1.56 4.85 12.84
C THR A 268 -0.51 4.12 13.65
N TYR A 269 -0.87 3.74 14.87
CA TYR A 269 0.00 3.01 15.79
C TYR A 269 -0.45 1.57 15.89
N PHE A 270 0.49 0.65 15.90
CA PHE A 270 0.28 -0.77 16.09
C PHE A 270 0.93 -1.21 17.40
N ALA A 271 0.16 -1.79 18.28
CA ALA A 271 0.63 -2.37 19.52
C ALA A 271 0.08 -3.78 19.69
N ARG A 272 0.94 -4.69 20.13
CA ARG A 272 0.52 -6.05 20.44
C ARG A 272 -0.26 -6.08 21.75
N ALA A 273 -1.24 -6.98 21.86
CA ALA A 273 -1.94 -7.24 23.13
C ALA A 273 -0.97 -7.75 24.19
N GLY A 274 -1.21 -7.40 25.44
CA GLY A 274 -0.41 -7.84 26.59
C GLY A 274 -0.36 -9.36 26.75
N THR A 275 0.55 -9.84 27.59
CA THR A 275 0.74 -11.26 27.87
C THR A 275 -0.39 -11.84 28.72
N THR A 276 -0.62 -13.13 28.55
CA THR A 276 -1.53 -13.95 29.39
C THR A 276 -0.72 -14.78 30.37
N ARG A 277 -1.39 -15.40 31.33
CA ARG A 277 -0.74 -16.39 32.20
C ARG A 277 -0.27 -17.58 31.37
N GLU A 278 0.83 -18.21 31.76
CA GLU A 278 1.40 -19.36 31.05
C GLU A 278 0.36 -20.49 30.88
N GLU A 279 -0.43 -20.75 31.90
CA GLU A 279 -1.52 -21.75 31.90
C GLU A 279 -2.61 -21.47 30.85
N ASP A 280 -2.76 -20.20 30.49
CA ASP A 280 -3.79 -19.69 29.57
C ASP A 280 -3.23 -19.29 28.20
N SER A 281 -1.92 -19.43 27.96
CA SER A 281 -1.24 -18.92 26.77
C SER A 281 -1.81 -19.44 25.45
N TYR A 282 -2.32 -20.66 25.46
CA TYR A 282 -2.90 -21.32 24.28
C TYR A 282 -4.43 -21.23 24.20
N LYS A 283 -5.06 -20.45 25.07
CA LYS A 283 -6.51 -20.22 25.02
C LYS A 283 -6.83 -19.00 24.13
N ALA A 284 -7.82 -19.15 23.27
CA ALA A 284 -8.24 -18.10 22.34
C ALA A 284 -8.77 -16.83 23.04
N ASP A 285 -9.33 -16.93 24.25
CA ASP A 285 -9.88 -15.79 24.99
C ASP A 285 -9.37 -15.78 26.44
N ALA A 286 -8.07 -15.66 26.62
CA ALA A 286 -7.42 -15.52 27.91
C ALA A 286 -7.44 -14.07 28.41
N SER A 287 -7.42 -13.88 29.74
CA SER A 287 -7.22 -12.57 30.36
C SER A 287 -5.74 -12.25 30.46
N LEU A 288 -5.41 -10.96 30.64
CA LEU A 288 -4.04 -10.54 30.88
C LEU A 288 -3.48 -11.15 32.16
N SER A 289 -2.18 -11.44 32.14
CA SER A 289 -1.39 -11.70 33.34
C SER A 289 -1.12 -10.39 34.09
N PRO A 290 -0.64 -10.43 35.35
CA PRO A 290 -0.18 -9.22 36.05
C PRO A 290 0.84 -8.43 35.22
N GLU A 291 1.81 -9.08 34.61
CA GLU A 291 2.82 -8.49 33.74
C GLU A 291 2.19 -7.89 32.47
N GLY A 292 1.12 -8.53 31.96
CA GLY A 292 0.32 -8.02 30.84
C GLY A 292 -0.41 -6.71 31.19
N HIS A 293 -0.89 -6.56 32.42
CA HIS A 293 -1.48 -5.32 32.90
C HIS A 293 -0.42 -4.21 33.08
N ASP A 294 0.77 -4.55 33.58
CA ASP A 294 1.88 -3.60 33.69
C ASP A 294 2.36 -3.14 32.29
N TYR A 295 2.45 -4.06 31.36
CA TYR A 295 2.70 -3.72 29.96
C TYR A 295 1.66 -2.74 29.40
N ALA A 296 0.36 -3.01 29.63
CA ALA A 296 -0.72 -2.15 29.13
C ALA A 296 -0.61 -0.71 29.66
N LYS A 297 -0.24 -0.56 30.93
CA LYS A 297 0.05 0.73 31.55
C LYS A 297 1.22 1.44 30.89
N LYS A 298 2.39 0.78 30.84
CA LYS A 298 3.63 1.33 30.27
C LYS A 298 3.45 1.71 28.80
N MET A 299 2.82 0.82 28.01
CA MET A 299 2.50 1.08 26.59
C MET A 299 1.66 2.36 26.45
N SER A 300 0.65 2.53 27.29
CA SER A 300 -0.23 3.69 27.26
C SER A 300 0.52 4.98 27.63
N GLU A 301 1.35 4.96 28.67
CA GLU A 301 2.16 6.09 29.11
C GLU A 301 3.17 6.51 28.05
N VAL A 302 3.88 5.56 27.46
CA VAL A 302 4.88 5.79 26.39
C VAL A 302 4.22 6.40 25.17
N LEU A 303 3.09 5.87 24.73
CA LEU A 303 2.38 6.40 23.56
C LEU A 303 1.92 7.84 23.80
N LEU A 304 1.33 8.14 24.95
CA LEU A 304 0.84 9.48 25.25
C LEU A 304 1.99 10.50 25.36
N LYS A 305 3.08 10.11 26.01
CA LYS A 305 4.29 10.93 26.10
C LYS A 305 4.87 11.20 24.72
N TYR A 306 5.00 10.18 23.90
CA TYR A 306 5.49 10.31 22.53
C TYR A 306 4.63 11.27 21.69
N ARG A 307 3.30 11.15 21.77
CA ARG A 307 2.37 12.05 21.08
C ARG A 307 2.52 13.51 21.54
N GLU A 308 2.70 13.75 22.83
CA GLU A 308 2.92 15.10 23.33
C GLU A 308 4.28 15.67 22.89
N GLU A 309 5.34 14.86 22.86
CA GLU A 309 6.64 15.26 22.31
C GLU A 309 6.56 15.63 20.82
N GLU A 310 5.81 14.87 20.02
CA GLU A 310 5.59 15.20 18.59
C GLU A 310 4.80 16.50 18.44
N LYS A 311 3.82 16.75 19.29
CA LYS A 311 3.08 18.02 19.32
C LYS A 311 3.99 19.20 19.65
N GLN A 312 4.86 19.07 20.67
CA GLN A 312 5.81 20.13 21.02
C GLN A 312 6.77 20.45 19.87
N LYS A 313 7.28 19.43 19.18
CA LYS A 313 8.10 19.63 17.98
C LYS A 313 7.39 20.41 16.87
N LEU A 314 6.09 20.13 16.64
CA LEU A 314 5.30 20.88 15.68
C LEU A 314 5.14 22.35 16.08
N ILE A 315 4.95 22.63 17.37
CA ILE A 315 4.89 23.99 17.91
C ILE A 315 6.23 24.72 17.71
N GLU A 316 7.34 24.07 18.02
CA GLU A 316 8.69 24.61 17.82
C GLU A 316 9.00 24.91 16.35
N GLN A 317 8.42 24.16 15.43
CA GLN A 317 8.52 24.38 13.99
C GLN A 317 7.58 25.48 13.47
N GLY A 318 6.91 26.20 14.36
CA GLY A 318 6.05 27.34 14.01
C GLY A 318 4.65 26.98 13.54
N ALA A 319 4.17 25.78 13.83
CA ALA A 319 2.78 25.40 13.56
C ALA A 319 1.86 26.13 14.57
N THR A 320 1.15 27.15 14.11
CA THR A 320 0.24 27.97 14.94
C THR A 320 -1.00 27.22 15.43
N ASP A 321 -1.31 26.07 14.86
CA ASP A 321 -2.46 25.23 15.22
C ASP A 321 -2.03 23.75 15.35
N ALA A 322 -1.07 23.50 16.24
CA ALA A 322 -0.51 22.17 16.48
C ALA A 322 -1.40 21.31 17.38
N ALA A 323 -2.70 21.26 17.09
CA ALA A 323 -3.60 20.32 17.73
C ALA A 323 -3.37 18.92 17.14
N LEU A 324 -2.96 17.97 17.98
CA LEU A 324 -2.98 16.57 17.58
C LEU A 324 -4.42 16.14 17.27
N LYS A 325 -4.57 15.33 16.25
CA LYS A 325 -5.88 14.71 15.99
C LYS A 325 -6.30 13.85 17.17
N PRO A 326 -7.61 13.74 17.44
CA PRO A 326 -8.12 12.83 18.46
C PRO A 326 -7.60 11.40 18.20
N LEU A 327 -7.25 10.69 19.27
CA LEU A 327 -6.83 9.30 19.18
C LEU A 327 -8.04 8.38 19.38
N THR A 328 -8.30 7.52 18.41
CA THR A 328 -9.26 6.42 18.50
C THR A 328 -8.50 5.11 18.71
N ILE A 329 -9.03 4.21 19.53
CA ILE A 329 -8.40 2.91 19.80
C ILE A 329 -9.28 1.82 19.24
N TRP A 330 -8.69 0.93 18.44
CA TRP A 330 -9.35 -0.27 17.95
C TRP A 330 -8.80 -1.51 18.62
N THR A 331 -9.69 -2.37 19.07
CA THR A 331 -9.35 -3.68 19.66
C THR A 331 -10.20 -4.77 19.02
N SER A 332 -9.80 -6.01 19.20
CA SER A 332 -10.74 -7.13 19.01
C SER A 332 -11.74 -7.19 20.17
N THR A 333 -12.67 -8.11 20.09
CA THR A 333 -13.62 -8.42 21.20
C THR A 333 -13.00 -9.36 22.24
N ARG A 334 -11.75 -9.81 22.05
CA ARG A 334 -11.07 -10.73 22.98
C ARG A 334 -10.59 -10.00 24.24
N ARG A 335 -10.71 -10.65 25.39
CA ARG A 335 -10.42 -10.05 26.72
C ARG A 335 -9.06 -9.38 26.76
N ARG A 336 -7.98 -10.04 26.36
CA ARG A 336 -6.64 -9.48 26.47
C ARG A 336 -6.44 -8.22 25.63
N THR A 337 -7.07 -8.09 24.45
CA THR A 337 -6.97 -6.86 23.65
C THR A 337 -7.76 -5.73 24.29
N VAL A 338 -8.93 -6.03 24.85
CA VAL A 338 -9.77 -5.06 25.57
C VAL A 338 -9.06 -4.59 26.83
N GLN A 339 -8.55 -5.53 27.64
CA GLN A 339 -7.81 -5.21 28.86
C GLN A 339 -6.52 -4.43 28.60
N THR A 340 -5.84 -4.67 27.49
CA THR A 340 -4.67 -3.88 27.09
C THR A 340 -5.06 -2.41 26.82
N ALA A 341 -6.30 -2.14 26.38
CA ALA A 341 -6.79 -0.79 26.13
C ALA A 341 -7.39 -0.12 27.38
N GLU A 342 -7.64 -0.85 28.47
CA GLU A 342 -8.28 -0.32 29.68
C GLU A 342 -7.61 0.94 30.28
N PRO A 343 -6.26 1.02 30.38
CA PRO A 343 -5.62 2.23 30.90
C PRO A 343 -5.96 3.49 30.09
N LEU A 344 -6.05 3.38 28.77
CA LEU A 344 -6.44 4.49 27.89
C LEU A 344 -7.94 4.79 27.98
N ALA A 345 -8.79 3.75 28.07
CA ALA A 345 -10.23 3.89 28.26
C ALA A 345 -10.56 4.61 29.57
N ALA A 346 -9.84 4.30 30.66
CA ALA A 346 -10.03 4.88 31.98
C ALA A 346 -9.78 6.41 32.02
N ILE A 347 -8.93 6.90 31.15
CA ILE A 347 -8.64 8.36 31.01
C ILE A 347 -9.45 9.02 29.88
N GLY A 348 -10.47 8.33 29.34
CA GLY A 348 -11.48 8.89 28.47
C GLY A 348 -11.25 8.70 26.96
N TYR A 349 -10.25 7.95 26.52
CA TYR A 349 -10.08 7.64 25.11
C TYR A 349 -11.17 6.70 24.59
N ARG A 350 -11.61 6.93 23.36
CA ARG A 350 -12.66 6.13 22.72
C ARG A 350 -12.10 4.79 22.23
N VAL A 351 -12.57 3.69 22.80
CA VAL A 351 -12.23 2.32 22.38
C VAL A 351 -13.37 1.74 21.53
N ARG A 352 -13.04 1.24 20.35
CA ARG A 352 -13.98 0.55 19.44
C ARG A 352 -13.55 -0.91 19.30
N GLN A 353 -14.40 -1.81 19.71
CA GLN A 353 -14.17 -3.25 19.56
C GLN A 353 -14.68 -3.73 18.20
N ARG A 354 -13.89 -4.58 17.54
CA ARG A 354 -14.18 -5.17 16.23
C ARG A 354 -14.03 -6.69 16.30
N SER A 355 -15.11 -7.43 16.10
CA SER A 355 -15.08 -8.91 16.12
C SER A 355 -14.21 -9.49 15.01
N GLN A 356 -14.18 -8.82 13.85
CA GLN A 356 -13.33 -9.20 12.71
C GLN A 356 -11.83 -9.16 13.04
N MET A 357 -11.43 -8.36 14.03
CA MET A 357 -10.03 -8.27 14.51
C MET A 357 -9.66 -9.34 15.52
N SER A 358 -10.50 -10.36 15.70
CA SER A 358 -10.12 -11.53 16.49
C SER A 358 -8.92 -12.24 15.86
N GLN A 359 -8.07 -12.85 16.70
CA GLN A 359 -6.90 -13.61 16.23
C GLN A 359 -7.29 -14.65 15.18
N LEU A 360 -6.29 -15.13 14.47
CA LEU A 360 -6.41 -16.28 13.57
C LEU A 360 -6.99 -17.47 14.37
N ASN A 361 -8.01 -18.12 13.80
CA ASN A 361 -8.63 -19.27 14.46
C ASN A 361 -7.69 -20.47 14.42
N PRO A 362 -7.21 -20.99 15.56
CA PRO A 362 -6.27 -22.10 15.59
C PRO A 362 -6.91 -23.48 15.31
N GLY A 363 -8.23 -23.57 15.21
CA GLY A 363 -8.94 -24.82 14.95
C GLY A 363 -8.67 -25.88 16.00
N VAL A 364 -8.28 -27.08 15.55
CA VAL A 364 -7.96 -28.19 16.47
C VAL A 364 -6.73 -27.96 17.34
N CYS A 365 -5.88 -27.02 16.93
CA CYS A 365 -4.67 -26.66 17.69
C CYS A 365 -4.94 -25.76 18.90
N GLU A 366 -6.19 -25.33 19.12
CA GLU A 366 -6.55 -24.54 20.30
C GLU A 366 -6.19 -25.31 21.59
N LYS A 367 -5.56 -24.61 22.53
CA LYS A 367 -5.07 -25.16 23.81
C LYS A 367 -3.95 -26.22 23.67
N MET A 368 -3.27 -26.26 22.52
CA MET A 368 -2.11 -27.13 22.33
C MET A 368 -0.83 -26.30 22.32
N SER A 369 0.19 -26.78 23.00
CA SER A 369 1.54 -26.23 22.87
C SER A 369 2.15 -26.61 21.51
N GLU A 370 3.13 -25.84 21.05
CA GLU A 370 3.85 -26.13 19.80
C GLU A 370 4.43 -27.56 19.79
N GLY A 371 5.06 -27.97 20.88
CA GLY A 371 5.61 -29.32 21.00
C GLY A 371 4.53 -30.43 20.93
N ARG A 372 3.29 -30.14 21.34
CA ARG A 372 2.18 -31.05 21.18
C ARG A 372 1.70 -31.08 19.73
N ILE A 373 1.58 -29.92 19.07
CA ILE A 373 1.20 -29.81 17.65
C ILE A 373 2.20 -30.56 16.78
N ARG A 374 3.50 -30.37 16.98
CA ARG A 374 4.55 -31.08 16.23
C ARG A 374 4.49 -32.61 16.41
N ARG A 375 4.03 -33.08 17.54
CA ARG A 375 3.87 -34.56 17.81
C ARG A 375 2.59 -35.10 17.22
N GLU A 376 1.49 -34.39 17.33
CA GLU A 376 0.16 -34.89 16.93
C GLU A 376 -0.11 -34.64 15.42
N PHE A 377 0.47 -33.59 14.84
CA PHE A 377 0.22 -33.19 13.45
C PHE A 377 1.52 -32.93 12.66
N PRO A 378 2.49 -33.88 12.62
CA PRO A 378 3.79 -33.64 11.99
C PRO A 378 3.70 -33.30 10.49
N GLU A 379 2.74 -33.93 9.77
CA GLU A 379 2.53 -33.65 8.34
C GLU A 379 1.97 -32.24 8.10
N GLU A 380 1.07 -31.78 8.96
CA GLU A 380 0.50 -30.44 8.86
C GLU A 380 1.54 -29.37 9.23
N VAL A 381 2.44 -29.65 10.18
CA VAL A 381 3.57 -28.77 10.49
C VAL A 381 4.49 -28.61 9.28
N ALA A 382 4.83 -29.70 8.60
CA ALA A 382 5.65 -29.66 7.39
C ALA A 382 4.99 -28.84 6.25
N LYS A 383 3.67 -28.98 6.07
CA LYS A 383 2.91 -28.18 5.12
C LYS A 383 2.88 -26.70 5.50
N HIS A 384 2.72 -26.42 6.79
CA HIS A 384 2.74 -25.05 7.29
C HIS A 384 4.10 -24.38 7.11
N GLU A 385 5.18 -25.09 7.37
CA GLU A 385 6.55 -24.58 7.13
C GLU A 385 6.84 -24.33 5.65
N ALA A 386 6.22 -25.11 4.76
CA ALA A 386 6.34 -24.92 3.30
C ALA A 386 5.53 -23.70 2.79
N ASP A 387 4.32 -23.48 3.31
CA ASP A 387 3.45 -22.37 2.95
C ASP A 387 2.70 -21.81 4.17
N PRO A 388 3.32 -20.95 4.96
CA PRO A 388 2.71 -20.39 6.17
C PRO A 388 1.49 -19.51 5.90
N TYR A 389 1.36 -19.00 4.67
CA TYR A 389 0.29 -18.06 4.33
C TYR A 389 -1.03 -18.76 3.99
N HIS A 390 -1.00 -19.84 3.21
CA HIS A 390 -2.23 -20.53 2.76
C HIS A 390 -2.55 -21.78 3.54
N HIS A 391 -1.57 -22.36 4.27
CA HIS A 391 -1.81 -23.58 5.03
C HIS A 391 -2.82 -23.36 6.16
N ARG A 392 -3.70 -24.33 6.34
CA ARG A 392 -4.70 -24.41 7.43
C ARG A 392 -4.51 -25.69 8.21
N TYR A 393 -4.37 -25.59 9.51
CA TYR A 393 -4.62 -26.76 10.36
C TYR A 393 -6.09 -27.16 10.28
N PRO A 394 -6.47 -28.40 10.62
CA PRO A 394 -7.87 -28.83 10.56
C PRO A 394 -8.78 -27.88 11.36
N ARG A 395 -9.85 -27.41 10.73
CA ARG A 395 -10.82 -26.43 11.27
C ARG A 395 -10.22 -25.04 11.63
N ALA A 396 -9.01 -24.75 11.22
CA ALA A 396 -8.35 -23.47 11.44
C ALA A 396 -8.55 -22.51 10.27
N GLU A 397 -8.23 -21.24 10.50
CA GLU A 397 -8.01 -20.25 9.46
C GLU A 397 -6.55 -20.25 9.00
N SER A 398 -6.30 -19.87 7.74
CA SER A 398 -5.01 -19.46 7.23
C SER A 398 -4.87 -17.92 7.28
N TYR A 399 -3.67 -17.40 7.04
CA TYR A 399 -3.49 -15.95 6.85
C TYR A 399 -4.31 -15.42 5.67
N HIS A 400 -4.49 -16.21 4.61
CA HIS A 400 -5.37 -15.87 3.51
C HIS A 400 -6.82 -15.67 3.98
N ASP A 401 -7.36 -16.57 4.81
CA ASP A 401 -8.72 -16.43 5.35
C ASP A 401 -8.85 -15.20 6.22
N LEU A 402 -7.85 -14.95 7.06
CA LEU A 402 -7.79 -13.76 7.89
C LEU A 402 -7.74 -12.49 7.03
N ALA A 403 -6.94 -12.47 5.96
CA ALA A 403 -6.85 -11.33 5.06
C ALA A 403 -8.20 -11.02 4.39
N VAL A 404 -8.93 -12.05 3.95
CA VAL A 404 -10.29 -11.91 3.40
C VAL A 404 -11.26 -11.37 4.45
N ARG A 405 -11.20 -11.92 5.67
CA ARG A 405 -12.05 -11.48 6.80
C ARG A 405 -11.76 -10.03 7.23
N MET A 406 -10.54 -9.54 7.00
CA MET A 406 -10.12 -8.19 7.37
C MET A 406 -10.54 -7.10 6.36
N GLU A 407 -11.10 -7.46 5.20
CA GLU A 407 -11.48 -6.46 4.19
C GLU A 407 -12.40 -5.35 4.73
N PRO A 408 -13.47 -5.62 5.50
CA PRO A 408 -14.30 -4.55 6.08
C PRO A 408 -13.52 -3.63 7.01
N ILE A 409 -12.56 -4.18 7.76
CA ILE A 409 -11.69 -3.41 8.65
C ILE A 409 -10.73 -2.52 7.85
N ILE A 410 -10.22 -3.02 6.73
CA ILE A 410 -9.39 -2.25 5.80
C ILE A 410 -10.18 -1.05 5.25
N LEU A 411 -11.43 -1.24 4.86
CA LEU A 411 -12.28 -0.13 4.39
C LEU A 411 -12.57 0.89 5.51
N GLU A 412 -12.84 0.43 6.74
CA GLU A 412 -12.95 1.34 7.89
C GLU A 412 -11.61 2.05 8.19
N LEU A 413 -10.49 1.34 8.02
CA LEU A 413 -9.15 1.91 8.19
C LEU A 413 -8.89 3.03 7.17
N GLU A 414 -9.27 2.85 5.90
CA GLU A 414 -9.15 3.90 4.88
C GLU A 414 -10.09 5.10 5.15
N ARG A 415 -11.19 4.86 5.82
CA ARG A 415 -12.20 5.88 6.15
C ARG A 415 -11.87 6.67 7.43
N GLU A 416 -11.05 6.13 8.35
CA GLU A 416 -10.76 6.79 9.63
C GLU A 416 -10.01 8.11 9.43
N GLU A 417 -10.48 9.17 10.06
CA GLU A 417 -9.90 10.52 9.96
C GLU A 417 -9.03 10.89 11.16
N ASN A 418 -9.26 10.23 12.29
CA ASN A 418 -8.53 10.45 13.54
C ASN A 418 -7.25 9.62 13.56
N ASP A 419 -6.32 10.00 14.42
CA ASP A 419 -5.20 9.14 14.74
C ASP A 419 -5.71 7.84 15.36
N LEU A 420 -5.04 6.73 15.06
CA LEU A 420 -5.51 5.41 15.37
C LEU A 420 -4.46 4.59 16.12
N LEU A 421 -4.85 4.01 17.24
CA LEU A 421 -4.09 2.93 17.89
C LEU A 421 -4.81 1.60 17.67
N ILE A 422 -4.13 0.64 17.05
CA ILE A 422 -4.62 -0.71 16.84
C ILE A 422 -3.95 -1.63 17.86
N ILE A 423 -4.73 -2.15 18.80
CA ILE A 423 -4.28 -3.15 19.78
C ILE A 423 -4.88 -4.49 19.38
N ALA A 424 -4.04 -5.41 18.92
CA ALA A 424 -4.51 -6.71 18.42
C ALA A 424 -3.50 -7.83 18.66
N HIS A 425 -3.88 -9.05 18.26
CA HIS A 425 -2.98 -10.18 18.17
C HIS A 425 -2.03 -9.99 16.99
N GLU A 426 -0.89 -10.62 17.05
CA GLU A 426 0.17 -10.45 16.05
C GLU A 426 -0.30 -10.80 14.64
N SER A 427 -1.06 -11.88 14.46
CA SER A 427 -1.63 -12.27 13.16
C SER A 427 -2.46 -11.14 12.51
N VAL A 428 -3.29 -10.47 13.29
CA VAL A 428 -4.10 -9.33 12.82
C VAL A 428 -3.24 -8.12 12.48
N LEU A 429 -2.25 -7.81 13.33
CA LEU A 429 -1.30 -6.71 13.09
C LEU A 429 -0.51 -6.95 11.81
N ARG A 430 -0.03 -8.18 11.57
CA ARG A 430 0.66 -8.59 10.35
C ARG A 430 -0.15 -8.31 9.10
N VAL A 431 -1.43 -8.68 9.10
CA VAL A 431 -2.32 -8.50 7.95
C VAL A 431 -2.61 -7.02 7.69
N LEU A 432 -2.99 -6.24 8.72
CA LEU A 432 -3.32 -4.82 8.56
C LEU A 432 -2.11 -3.98 8.17
N TYR A 433 -0.98 -4.24 8.81
CA TYR A 433 0.28 -3.57 8.47
C TYR A 433 0.76 -3.99 7.07
N GLY A 434 0.68 -5.28 6.75
CA GLY A 434 1.01 -5.80 5.42
C GLY A 434 0.19 -5.14 4.31
N TYR A 435 -1.10 -4.87 4.55
CA TYR A 435 -1.93 -4.10 3.63
C TYR A 435 -1.41 -2.66 3.46
N LEU A 436 -1.16 -1.94 4.57
CA LEU A 436 -0.68 -0.55 4.50
C LEU A 436 0.67 -0.43 3.81
N MET A 437 1.56 -1.40 4.02
CA MET A 437 2.90 -1.43 3.44
C MET A 437 2.95 -2.13 2.08
N ALA A 438 1.81 -2.56 1.54
CA ALA A 438 1.71 -3.28 0.27
C ALA A 438 2.63 -4.52 0.20
N CYS A 439 2.73 -5.28 1.31
CA CYS A 439 3.54 -6.49 1.38
C CYS A 439 2.96 -7.61 0.51
N ASN A 440 3.84 -8.48 0.01
CA ASN A 440 3.41 -9.71 -0.64
C ASN A 440 2.82 -10.70 0.39
N ALA A 441 1.95 -11.60 -0.05
CA ALA A 441 1.33 -12.61 0.79
C ALA A 441 2.37 -13.44 1.58
N ALA A 442 3.44 -13.90 0.92
CA ALA A 442 4.49 -14.70 1.53
C ALA A 442 5.30 -13.98 2.63
N ASP A 443 5.26 -12.65 2.68
CA ASP A 443 6.00 -11.86 3.66
C ASP A 443 5.16 -11.50 4.89
N ILE A 444 3.83 -11.54 4.78
CA ILE A 444 2.92 -11.19 5.88
C ILE A 444 3.16 -12.04 7.13
N PRO A 445 3.30 -13.38 7.06
CA PRO A 445 3.57 -14.20 8.25
C PRO A 445 4.90 -13.92 8.94
N LYS A 446 5.85 -13.28 8.22
CA LYS A 446 7.21 -12.98 8.71
C LYS A 446 7.31 -11.63 9.41
N LEU A 447 6.27 -10.80 9.38
CA LEU A 447 6.25 -9.49 10.03
C LEU A 447 6.29 -9.67 11.56
N GLU A 448 7.20 -8.96 12.23
CA GLU A 448 7.37 -9.05 13.66
C GLU A 448 6.79 -7.83 14.39
N PHE A 449 6.02 -8.11 15.42
CA PHE A 449 5.44 -7.11 16.33
C PHE A 449 5.86 -7.44 17.76
N PRO A 450 7.08 -7.09 18.16
CA PRO A 450 7.54 -7.32 19.52
C PRO A 450 6.72 -6.47 20.52
N ARG A 451 6.55 -6.97 21.75
CA ARG A 451 5.78 -6.26 22.77
C ARG A 451 6.51 -5.08 23.38
N ASP A 452 7.82 -5.04 23.29
CA ASP A 452 8.63 -3.91 23.74
C ASP A 452 8.61 -2.70 22.80
N GLU A 453 7.81 -2.77 21.72
CA GLU A 453 7.73 -1.71 20.72
C GLU A 453 6.29 -1.39 20.32
N ILE A 454 6.03 -0.10 20.10
CA ILE A 454 4.87 0.39 19.35
C ILE A 454 5.36 0.76 17.96
N ILE A 455 4.71 0.26 16.92
CA ILE A 455 5.07 0.57 15.54
C ILE A 455 4.17 1.70 15.05
N GLU A 456 4.78 2.84 14.71
CA GLU A 456 4.10 3.94 14.06
C GLU A 456 4.18 3.75 12.54
N ALA A 457 3.04 3.59 11.90
CA ALA A 457 2.91 3.68 10.46
C ALA A 457 2.20 5.00 10.14
N ASN A 458 2.93 5.96 9.62
CA ASN A 458 2.29 7.14 9.07
C ASN A 458 1.43 6.71 7.91
N GLN A 459 0.18 7.15 7.87
CA GLN A 459 -0.63 6.89 6.68
C GLN A 459 0.05 7.57 5.50
N ILE A 460 0.50 6.73 4.65
CA ILE A 460 1.43 6.98 3.60
C ILE A 460 0.80 7.93 2.62
N ILE A 461 1.24 9.17 2.66
CA ILE A 461 1.03 10.09 1.57
C ILE A 461 2.08 9.71 0.52
N PRO A 462 1.66 9.33 -0.69
CA PRO A 462 2.58 8.88 -1.74
C PRO A 462 3.66 9.89 -2.12
N SER A 463 3.46 11.14 -1.75
CA SER A 463 4.42 12.20 -1.97
C SER A 463 5.53 12.26 -0.92
N SER A 464 5.43 11.53 0.19
CA SER A 464 6.51 11.46 1.16
C SER A 464 7.43 10.29 0.84
N TYR A 465 8.54 10.57 0.22
CA TYR A 465 9.61 9.62 -0.12
C TYR A 465 10.30 8.98 1.10
N ASN A 466 9.77 9.17 2.31
CA ASN A 466 10.36 8.77 3.58
C ASN A 466 9.40 7.97 4.48
N ASN A 467 8.62 7.06 3.91
CA ASN A 467 7.75 6.19 4.71
C ASN A 467 8.57 5.11 5.40
N VAL A 468 9.12 5.46 6.54
CA VAL A 468 9.75 4.52 7.45
C VAL A 468 8.78 4.32 8.59
N ALA A 469 8.38 3.08 8.85
CA ALA A 469 7.73 2.75 10.09
C ALA A 469 8.68 3.08 11.24
N LYS A 470 8.23 3.91 12.17
CA LYS A 470 9.00 4.29 13.34
C LYS A 470 8.68 3.32 14.46
N ARG A 471 9.72 2.83 15.13
CA ARG A 471 9.58 1.96 16.29
C ARG A 471 9.79 2.77 17.56
N ILE A 472 8.82 2.75 18.45
CA ILE A 472 8.81 3.45 19.73
C ILE A 472 9.01 2.39 20.80
N LYS A 473 10.16 2.40 21.46
CA LYS A 473 10.49 1.41 22.49
C LYS A 473 9.74 1.68 23.78
N ILE A 474 9.27 0.60 24.40
CA ILE A 474 8.67 0.61 25.74
C ILE A 474 9.75 0.13 26.70
N PRO A 475 10.26 1.00 27.60
CA PRO A 475 11.33 0.65 28.50
C PRO A 475 10.88 -0.28 29.63
N ASP A 476 11.85 -0.95 30.27
CA ASP A 476 11.69 -1.71 31.51
C ASP A 476 10.67 -2.84 31.47
N LEU A 477 10.48 -3.46 30.32
CA LEU A 477 9.70 -4.68 30.21
C LEU A 477 10.56 -5.91 30.52
N PRO A 478 9.99 -6.96 31.14
CA PRO A 478 10.73 -8.20 31.41
C PRO A 478 11.19 -8.89 30.13
N ASP A 479 12.41 -9.42 30.12
CA ASP A 479 13.04 -10.03 28.94
C ASP A 479 12.34 -11.32 28.45
N ASN A 480 11.52 -11.95 29.31
CA ASN A 480 10.84 -13.21 29.02
C ASN A 480 9.37 -12.99 28.72
N ILE A 481 9.05 -12.66 27.48
CA ILE A 481 7.67 -12.68 27.01
C ILE A 481 7.36 -14.09 26.52
N VAL A 482 6.48 -14.78 27.26
CA VAL A 482 6.01 -16.13 26.89
C VAL A 482 5.25 -16.04 25.56
N PRO A 483 5.52 -16.91 24.57
CA PRO A 483 4.74 -16.98 23.35
C PRO A 483 3.26 -17.26 23.66
N ASP A 484 2.36 -16.43 23.13
CA ASP A 484 0.94 -16.49 23.49
C ASP A 484 0.14 -17.53 22.72
N SER A 485 0.67 -18.04 21.63
CA SER A 485 -0.03 -19.01 20.77
C SER A 485 0.92 -19.69 19.79
N PRO A 486 0.46 -20.77 19.13
CA PRO A 486 1.22 -21.38 18.02
C PRO A 486 1.52 -20.43 16.87
N GLU A 487 0.78 -19.31 16.75
CA GLU A 487 0.99 -18.26 15.77
C GLU A 487 2.26 -17.42 16.05
N ASP A 488 2.70 -17.41 17.32
CA ASP A 488 3.88 -16.68 17.77
C ASP A 488 5.18 -17.47 17.54
N ILE A 489 5.14 -18.55 16.77
CA ILE A 489 6.33 -19.32 16.40
C ILE A 489 7.27 -18.39 15.67
N LYS A 490 8.37 -18.05 16.31
CA LYS A 490 9.44 -17.26 15.71
C LYS A 490 10.02 -18.06 14.54
N ILE A 491 9.67 -17.69 13.33
CA ILE A 491 10.47 -18.07 12.17
C ILE A 491 11.79 -17.32 12.35
N PRO A 492 12.96 -17.98 12.47
CA PRO A 492 14.22 -17.31 12.64
C PRO A 492 14.42 -16.39 11.44
N VAL A 493 14.31 -15.09 11.66
CA VAL A 493 14.74 -14.11 10.66
C VAL A 493 16.27 -14.15 10.69
N PRO A 494 16.94 -14.39 9.57
CA PRO A 494 18.40 -14.29 9.52
C PRO A 494 18.80 -12.91 10.01
N SER A 495 19.65 -12.85 11.04
CA SER A 495 20.18 -11.60 11.56
C SER A 495 20.70 -10.76 10.39
N SER A 496 20.14 -9.57 10.21
CA SER A 496 20.58 -8.62 9.19
C SER A 496 22.05 -8.30 9.45
N GLY A 497 22.92 -8.93 8.69
CA GLY A 497 24.26 -8.42 8.52
C GLY A 497 24.12 -6.98 8.01
N THR A 498 24.70 -6.04 8.73
CA THR A 498 24.83 -4.64 8.33
C THR A 498 25.46 -4.58 6.94
N VAL A 499 24.63 -4.57 5.91
CA VAL A 499 25.09 -4.27 4.55
C VAL A 499 25.23 -2.76 4.47
N SER A 500 26.45 -2.31 4.59
CA SER A 500 26.86 -0.94 4.31
C SER A 500 26.32 -0.54 2.92
N PRO A 501 25.54 0.53 2.79
CA PRO A 501 25.15 1.01 1.47
C PRO A 501 26.31 1.81 0.90
N PHE A 502 26.87 1.37 -0.17
CA PHE A 502 27.91 1.98 -0.99
C PHE A 502 29.24 1.20 -1.05
N SER A 503 29.27 0.23 -1.94
CA SER A 503 30.46 -0.05 -2.74
C SER A 503 30.04 -0.83 -3.98
N GLY A 504 30.20 -0.23 -5.15
CA GLY A 504 30.19 -0.93 -6.43
C GLY A 504 29.27 -0.41 -7.52
N LEU A 505 29.40 0.85 -7.90
CA LEU A 505 29.14 1.25 -9.28
C LEU A 505 30.47 1.18 -10.03
N GLY A 506 30.76 -0.01 -10.53
CA GLY A 506 31.77 -0.23 -11.55
C GLY A 506 31.14 -0.04 -12.93
N THR A 507 31.60 0.93 -13.66
CA THR A 507 31.35 1.09 -15.10
C THR A 507 31.73 -0.19 -15.85
N PRO A 508 30.91 -0.68 -16.79
CA PRO A 508 31.34 -1.78 -17.66
C PRO A 508 32.33 -1.25 -18.70
N GLN A 509 33.58 -1.66 -18.60
CA GLN A 509 34.54 -1.56 -19.69
C GLN A 509 34.13 -2.53 -20.80
N ALA A 510 34.11 -2.02 -22.02
CA ALA A 510 33.98 -2.81 -23.23
C ALA A 510 35.17 -3.76 -23.37
N GLY A 511 34.93 -5.06 -23.27
CA GLY A 511 35.86 -6.13 -23.55
C GLY A 511 35.44 -6.89 -24.78
N SER A 512 36.23 -6.76 -25.86
CA SER A 512 36.17 -7.56 -27.08
C SER A 512 36.53 -9.01 -26.77
N GLY A 513 35.66 -9.98 -27.08
CA GLY A 513 35.94 -11.41 -26.96
C GLY A 513 35.10 -12.22 -27.96
N ALA A 514 35.80 -12.92 -28.84
CA ALA A 514 35.34 -13.62 -29.99
C ALA A 514 34.23 -14.66 -29.74
N ALA A 515 33.30 -14.74 -30.69
CA ALA A 515 32.24 -15.73 -30.78
C ALA A 515 32.75 -17.11 -31.17
N THR A 516 32.36 -18.14 -30.43
CA THR A 516 32.34 -19.52 -30.85
C THR A 516 30.90 -19.97 -31.05
N PRO A 517 30.54 -20.65 -32.17
CA PRO A 517 29.16 -20.99 -32.45
C PRO A 517 28.75 -22.29 -31.73
N ILE A 518 27.66 -22.22 -30.97
CA ILE A 518 27.00 -23.41 -30.41
C ILE A 518 25.93 -23.89 -31.40
N GLN A 519 26.07 -25.15 -31.79
CA GLN A 519 25.10 -25.86 -32.63
C GLN A 519 23.76 -26.01 -31.91
N GLY A 520 22.68 -25.63 -32.59
CA GLY A 520 21.32 -25.83 -32.11
C GLY A 520 20.84 -27.28 -32.35
N PRO A 521 19.89 -27.78 -31.54
CA PRO A 521 19.32 -29.10 -31.68
C PRO A 521 18.36 -29.18 -32.90
N GLN A 522 18.42 -30.31 -33.61
CA GLN A 522 17.60 -30.63 -34.79
C GLN A 522 16.12 -30.86 -34.42
N PRO A 523 15.18 -30.55 -35.30
CA PRO A 523 13.75 -30.78 -35.04
C PRO A 523 13.36 -32.25 -35.22
N LEU A 524 12.60 -32.75 -34.23
CA LEU A 524 11.96 -34.06 -34.27
C LEU A 524 10.85 -34.11 -35.34
N ARG A 525 10.93 -35.09 -36.24
CA ARG A 525 9.90 -35.43 -37.26
C ARG A 525 8.68 -36.01 -36.55
N LEU A 526 7.52 -35.35 -36.65
CA LEU A 526 6.21 -35.91 -36.32
C LEU A 526 5.74 -36.83 -37.45
N GLY A 527 5.51 -38.09 -37.12
CA GLY A 527 4.91 -39.07 -38.00
C GLY A 527 3.43 -38.77 -38.28
N LYS A 528 3.03 -38.89 -39.52
CA LYS A 528 1.65 -38.80 -39.98
C LYS A 528 0.88 -40.04 -39.50
N THR A 529 -0.16 -39.87 -38.70
CA THR A 529 -1.22 -40.86 -38.49
C THR A 529 -2.42 -40.48 -39.33
N HIS A 530 -2.80 -41.38 -40.24
CA HIS A 530 -4.05 -41.33 -40.98
C HIS A 530 -5.23 -41.53 -40.01
N ILE A 531 -6.21 -40.64 -40.09
CA ILE A 531 -7.55 -40.87 -39.54
C ILE A 531 -8.51 -40.98 -40.73
N ASN A 532 -9.15 -42.16 -40.84
CA ASN A 532 -10.25 -42.42 -41.77
C ASN A 532 -11.53 -41.72 -41.27
N PRO A 533 -12.37 -41.20 -42.17
CA PRO A 533 -13.70 -40.71 -41.83
C PRO A 533 -14.72 -41.82 -42.04
N MET A 534 -15.48 -42.22 -40.98
CA MET A 534 -16.84 -42.80 -40.96
C MET A 534 -17.12 -43.38 -39.57
N ASP A 535 -17.98 -42.75 -38.84
CA ASP A 535 -19.35 -43.03 -38.38
C ASP A 535 -19.75 -41.98 -37.31
#